data_955eb0be8545af8d423dec311b9590a1
#
_entry.id   955eb0be8545af8d423dec311b9590a1
#
_cell.length_a   1.000
_cell.length_b   1.000
_cell.length_c   1.000
_cell.angle_alpha   90.00
_cell.angle_beta   90.00
_cell.angle_gamma   90.00
#
_symmetry.space_group_name_H-M   'P 1'
#
loop_
_entity.id
_entity.type
_entity.pdbx_description
1 polymer ?
#
loop_
_entity_poly.entity_id
_entity_poly.type
_entity_poly.pdbx_seq_one_letter_code
_entity_poly.pdbx_strand_id
1 'polypeptide(L)'
;MSPATPSPTGPWAPLTADAVADVLAPSGARWWLAGGAALDRWLGAPIRERENIDVSTTAADLEALIAALPPTYSAWAPDGDGVMPLADAAEDADLQPVLIRDDAAEAWVLRVNLEDGAPRAWVYRRDARLQLPWDRAVLDVDGIPTGAPEVQLVWKALRPRPEDDVDKDAVLPRLSEEARHWWERAILTIHPHSSWSIPVRSPMFPARASWNRPQR
;
A
#
# COMPACT_ATOMS: atom_id res chain seq x y z
N MET A 1 -11.78 18.07 -29.70
CA MET A 1 -12.40 18.29 -28.38
C MET A 1 -11.49 17.58 -27.37
N SER A 2 -10.90 18.27 -26.44
CA SER A 2 -10.17 17.61 -25.35
C SER A 2 -11.19 16.78 -24.54
N PRO A 3 -10.87 15.56 -24.13
CA PRO A 3 -11.73 14.79 -23.26
C PRO A 3 -11.98 15.55 -21.96
N ALA A 4 -13.17 15.43 -21.40
CA ALA A 4 -13.47 16.06 -20.11
C ALA A 4 -12.60 15.45 -19.02
N THR A 5 -12.02 16.30 -18.16
CA THR A 5 -11.24 15.83 -17.00
C THR A 5 -12.12 14.98 -16.10
N PRO A 6 -11.74 13.73 -15.77
CA PRO A 6 -12.53 12.86 -14.90
C PRO A 6 -12.52 13.36 -13.45
N SER A 7 -13.55 13.01 -12.69
CA SER A 7 -13.54 13.25 -11.24
C SER A 7 -12.66 12.22 -10.53
N PRO A 8 -11.79 12.62 -9.58
CA PRO A 8 -11.01 11.68 -8.77
C PRO A 8 -11.90 10.77 -7.89
N THR A 9 -13.13 11.21 -7.62
CA THR A 9 -14.17 10.45 -6.91
C THR A 9 -15.12 9.73 -7.85
N GLY A 10 -14.77 9.60 -9.14
CA GLY A 10 -15.56 8.88 -10.14
C GLY A 10 -15.69 7.37 -9.82
N PRO A 11 -16.44 6.64 -10.65
CA PRO A 11 -16.66 5.21 -10.43
C PRO A 11 -15.37 4.42 -10.45
N TRP A 12 -15.31 3.37 -9.62
CA TRP A 12 -14.23 2.39 -9.58
C TRP A 12 -14.71 1.04 -10.12
N ALA A 13 -13.88 0.45 -10.97
CA ALA A 13 -13.97 -0.93 -11.41
C ALA A 13 -12.57 -1.58 -11.25
N PRO A 14 -12.15 -1.84 -9.99
CA PRO A 14 -10.77 -2.22 -9.70
C PRO A 14 -10.40 -3.53 -10.41
N LEU A 15 -9.19 -3.57 -10.95
CA LEU A 15 -8.61 -4.80 -11.47
C LEU A 15 -8.45 -5.84 -10.35
N THR A 16 -8.44 -7.11 -10.72
CA THR A 16 -7.96 -8.16 -9.82
C THR A 16 -6.43 -8.15 -9.73
N ALA A 17 -5.86 -8.78 -8.71
CA ALA A 17 -4.40 -8.89 -8.58
C ALA A 17 -3.75 -9.58 -9.79
N ASP A 18 -4.40 -10.60 -10.34
CA ASP A 18 -3.93 -11.32 -11.53
C ASP A 18 -4.02 -10.43 -12.78
N ALA A 19 -5.10 -9.67 -12.97
CA ALA A 19 -5.23 -8.71 -14.06
C ALA A 19 -4.20 -7.56 -13.96
N VAL A 20 -3.87 -7.11 -12.76
CA VAL A 20 -2.76 -6.15 -12.55
C VAL A 20 -1.43 -6.75 -13.00
N ALA A 21 -1.17 -8.02 -12.64
CA ALA A 21 0.06 -8.71 -13.05
C ALA A 21 0.14 -8.84 -14.57
N ASP A 22 -0.94 -9.22 -15.24
CA ASP A 22 -1.00 -9.33 -16.71
C ASP A 22 -0.72 -7.99 -17.39
N VAL A 23 -1.25 -6.89 -16.85
CA VAL A 23 -1.07 -5.54 -17.40
C VAL A 23 0.36 -5.01 -17.16
N LEU A 24 0.93 -5.24 -15.98
CA LEU A 24 2.18 -4.61 -15.58
C LEU A 24 3.43 -5.46 -15.83
N ALA A 25 3.33 -6.79 -15.93
CA ALA A 25 4.46 -7.66 -16.19
C ALA A 25 5.28 -7.28 -17.46
N PRO A 26 4.64 -6.85 -18.57
CA PRO A 26 5.39 -6.46 -19.77
C PRO A 26 6.27 -5.22 -19.61
N SER A 27 6.06 -4.41 -18.56
CA SER A 27 6.80 -3.15 -18.35
C SER A 27 8.29 -3.36 -18.09
N GLY A 28 8.68 -4.51 -17.53
CA GLY A 28 10.01 -4.73 -17.00
C GLY A 28 10.37 -3.81 -15.80
N ALA A 29 9.45 -2.95 -15.40
CA ALA A 29 9.59 -2.05 -14.25
C ALA A 29 9.44 -2.82 -12.94
N ARG A 30 10.02 -2.30 -11.87
CA ARG A 30 9.76 -2.82 -10.53
C ARG A 30 8.42 -2.29 -10.05
N TRP A 31 7.53 -3.20 -9.75
CA TRP A 31 6.23 -2.91 -9.14
C TRP A 31 5.84 -4.03 -8.18
N TRP A 32 4.90 -3.76 -7.29
CA TRP A 32 4.34 -4.77 -6.38
C TRP A 32 2.93 -4.38 -5.95
N LEU A 33 2.10 -5.36 -5.64
CA LEU A 33 0.82 -5.13 -4.97
C LEU A 33 1.07 -4.42 -3.63
N ALA A 34 0.22 -3.44 -3.33
CA ALA A 34 0.32 -2.63 -2.11
C ALA A 34 -1.01 -2.58 -1.34
N GLY A 35 -0.99 -1.94 -0.20
CA GLY A 35 -2.17 -1.69 0.59
C GLY A 35 -2.94 -2.94 0.98
N GLY A 36 -4.27 -2.88 0.85
CA GLY A 36 -5.14 -3.99 1.22
C GLY A 36 -5.01 -5.21 0.32
N ALA A 37 -4.81 -5.01 -0.99
CA ALA A 37 -4.66 -6.11 -1.94
C ALA A 37 -3.42 -6.97 -1.65
N ALA A 38 -2.31 -6.34 -1.23
CA ALA A 38 -1.13 -7.06 -0.80
C ALA A 38 -1.39 -7.94 0.44
N LEU A 39 -2.14 -7.42 1.41
CA LEU A 39 -2.49 -8.17 2.63
C LEU A 39 -3.40 -9.36 2.31
N ASP A 40 -4.42 -9.15 1.47
CA ASP A 40 -5.33 -10.21 1.04
C ASP A 40 -4.57 -11.31 0.27
N ARG A 41 -3.67 -10.93 -0.65
CA ARG A 41 -2.84 -11.88 -1.40
C ARG A 41 -1.92 -12.68 -0.48
N TRP A 42 -1.24 -12.01 0.45
CA TRP A 42 -0.35 -12.66 1.42
C TRP A 42 -1.08 -13.64 2.34
N LEU A 43 -2.32 -13.33 2.76
CA LEU A 43 -3.14 -14.22 3.57
C LEU A 43 -3.76 -15.38 2.78
N GLY A 44 -3.79 -15.28 1.44
CA GLY A 44 -4.44 -16.24 0.55
C GLY A 44 -5.97 -16.14 0.55
N ALA A 45 -6.53 -15.09 1.14
CA ALA A 45 -7.98 -14.85 1.18
C ALA A 45 -8.28 -13.36 1.43
N PRO A 46 -9.38 -12.82 0.89
CA PRO A 46 -9.78 -11.44 1.18
C PRO A 46 -10.15 -11.28 2.67
N ILE A 47 -9.61 -10.24 3.30
CA ILE A 47 -9.95 -9.85 4.68
C ILE A 47 -11.31 -9.16 4.70
N ARG A 48 -11.56 -8.34 3.69
CA ARG A 48 -12.78 -7.53 3.52
C ARG A 48 -12.92 -7.09 2.07
N GLU A 49 -14.07 -6.56 1.73
CA GLU A 49 -14.30 -5.92 0.43
C GLU A 49 -13.42 -4.69 0.23
N ARG A 50 -12.93 -4.49 -0.99
CA ARG A 50 -12.04 -3.37 -1.36
C ARG A 50 -12.66 -2.55 -2.48
N GLU A 51 -12.70 -1.25 -2.31
CA GLU A 51 -13.19 -0.32 -3.33
C GLU A 51 -12.18 -0.06 -4.44
N ASN A 52 -10.88 -0.26 -4.16
CA ASN A 52 -9.79 -0.01 -5.09
C ASN A 52 -8.67 -1.04 -4.92
N ILE A 53 -7.80 -1.12 -5.91
CA ILE A 53 -6.56 -1.88 -5.85
C ILE A 53 -5.37 -0.93 -5.94
N ASP A 54 -4.36 -1.17 -5.10
CA ASP A 54 -3.14 -0.38 -5.04
C ASP A 54 -1.95 -1.21 -5.50
N VAL A 55 -1.08 -0.58 -6.28
CA VAL A 55 0.29 -1.04 -6.49
C VAL A 55 1.26 0.05 -6.03
N SER A 56 2.49 -0.35 -5.78
CA SER A 56 3.59 0.59 -5.59
C SER A 56 4.66 0.35 -6.63
N THR A 57 5.39 1.42 -6.95
CA THR A 57 6.57 1.41 -7.82
C THR A 57 7.57 2.45 -7.32
N THR A 58 8.76 2.51 -7.90
CA THR A 58 9.71 3.60 -7.63
C THR A 58 9.53 4.73 -8.65
N ALA A 59 9.99 5.94 -8.31
CA ALA A 59 9.96 7.06 -9.25
C ALA A 59 10.72 6.75 -10.54
N ALA A 60 11.83 6.00 -10.45
CA ALA A 60 12.64 5.61 -11.60
C ALA A 60 11.94 4.62 -12.55
N ASP A 61 11.00 3.84 -12.02
CA ASP A 61 10.28 2.79 -12.76
C ASP A 61 8.93 3.26 -13.30
N LEU A 62 8.44 4.44 -12.86
CA LEU A 62 7.09 4.92 -13.20
C LEU A 62 6.87 5.06 -14.70
N GLU A 63 7.82 5.67 -15.42
CA GLU A 63 7.69 5.89 -16.87
C GLU A 63 7.53 4.57 -17.63
N ALA A 64 8.37 3.57 -17.33
CA ALA A 64 8.28 2.25 -17.93
C ALA A 64 6.97 1.53 -17.61
N LEU A 65 6.49 1.69 -16.36
CA LEU A 65 5.21 1.13 -15.94
C LEU A 65 4.04 1.76 -16.70
N ILE A 66 4.01 3.08 -16.86
CA ILE A 66 2.96 3.80 -17.60
C ILE A 66 3.00 3.45 -19.08
N ALA A 67 4.21 3.34 -19.68
CA ALA A 67 4.36 2.99 -21.09
C ALA A 67 3.84 1.56 -21.44
N ALA A 68 3.76 0.68 -20.46
CA ALA A 68 3.24 -0.68 -20.65
C ALA A 68 1.70 -0.78 -20.55
N LEU A 69 1.02 0.28 -20.14
CA LEU A 69 -0.44 0.25 -20.01
C LEU A 69 -1.12 0.04 -21.37
N PRO A 70 -2.26 -0.67 -21.41
CA PRO A 70 -3.08 -0.78 -22.60
C PRO A 70 -3.45 0.59 -23.18
N PRO A 71 -3.58 0.75 -24.51
CA PRO A 71 -3.92 2.03 -25.15
C PRO A 71 -5.27 2.62 -24.70
N THR A 72 -6.14 1.79 -24.11
CA THR A 72 -7.43 2.22 -23.55
C THR A 72 -7.30 2.78 -22.14
N TYR A 73 -6.12 2.70 -21.53
CA TYR A 73 -5.88 3.21 -20.18
C TYR A 73 -5.17 4.56 -20.24
N SER A 74 -5.56 5.45 -19.38
CA SER A 74 -4.93 6.76 -19.18
C SER A 74 -4.45 6.94 -17.75
N ALA A 75 -3.34 7.67 -17.59
CA ALA A 75 -2.71 7.95 -16.32
C ALA A 75 -2.95 9.41 -15.89
N TRP A 76 -3.31 9.62 -14.64
CA TRP A 76 -3.72 10.90 -14.08
C TRP A 76 -2.96 11.20 -12.79
N ALA A 77 -2.44 12.41 -12.68
CA ALA A 77 -1.78 12.94 -11.49
C ALA A 77 -2.75 13.75 -10.62
N PRO A 78 -2.54 13.85 -9.30
CA PRO A 78 -3.28 14.77 -8.45
C PRO A 78 -3.08 16.23 -8.88
N ASP A 79 -4.15 17.03 -8.85
CA ASP A 79 -4.13 18.47 -9.11
C ASP A 79 -5.13 19.16 -8.16
N GLY A 80 -4.65 19.63 -7.02
CA GLY A 80 -5.50 20.15 -5.95
C GLY A 80 -6.54 19.12 -5.49
N ASP A 81 -7.83 19.47 -5.61
CA ASP A 81 -8.94 18.56 -5.34
C ASP A 81 -9.37 17.72 -6.56
N GLY A 82 -8.67 17.87 -7.69
CA GLY A 82 -8.94 17.22 -8.96
C GLY A 82 -7.79 16.33 -9.43
N VAL A 83 -7.81 16.07 -10.73
CA VAL A 83 -6.73 15.35 -11.43
C VAL A 83 -6.41 16.03 -12.76
N MET A 84 -5.18 15.86 -13.23
CA MET A 84 -4.72 16.25 -14.55
C MET A 84 -4.07 15.06 -15.27
N PRO A 85 -3.98 15.06 -16.60
CA PRO A 85 -3.18 14.04 -17.29
C PRO A 85 -1.77 13.98 -16.72
N LEU A 86 -1.26 12.79 -16.46
CA LEU A 86 0.09 12.64 -15.89
C LEU A 86 1.17 13.30 -16.76
N ALA A 87 0.99 13.30 -18.08
CA ALA A 87 1.91 13.92 -19.01
C ALA A 87 2.01 15.46 -18.87
N ASP A 88 1.01 16.09 -18.23
CA ASP A 88 0.97 17.54 -18.01
C ASP A 88 1.48 17.93 -16.60
N ALA A 89 1.77 16.94 -15.76
CA ALA A 89 2.28 17.18 -14.41
C ALA A 89 3.69 17.74 -14.43
N ALA A 90 3.99 18.68 -13.51
CA ALA A 90 5.33 19.23 -13.37
C ALA A 90 6.32 18.15 -12.87
N GLU A 91 7.61 18.28 -13.24
CA GLU A 91 8.65 17.30 -12.84
C GLU A 91 8.80 17.15 -11.31
N ASP A 92 8.52 18.22 -10.56
CA ASP A 92 8.61 18.26 -9.11
C ASP A 92 7.26 18.04 -8.40
N ALA A 93 6.21 17.68 -9.15
CA ALA A 93 4.89 17.44 -8.59
C ALA A 93 4.88 16.24 -7.63
N ASP A 94 4.07 16.33 -6.56
CA ASP A 94 3.80 15.18 -5.70
C ASP A 94 2.78 14.26 -6.38
N LEU A 95 3.29 13.25 -7.11
CA LEU A 95 2.51 12.28 -7.87
C LEU A 95 1.88 11.18 -6.98
N GLN A 96 1.36 11.53 -5.81
CA GLN A 96 0.82 10.55 -4.85
C GLN A 96 -0.68 10.70 -4.62
N PRO A 97 -1.48 9.72 -5.07
CA PRO A 97 -1.17 8.60 -5.99
C PRO A 97 -1.40 8.98 -7.46
N VAL A 98 -0.74 8.28 -8.38
CA VAL A 98 -1.16 8.27 -9.80
C VAL A 98 -2.38 7.36 -9.93
N LEU A 99 -3.43 7.84 -10.60
CA LEU A 99 -4.65 7.08 -10.87
C LEU A 99 -4.66 6.59 -12.31
N ILE A 100 -5.00 5.34 -12.52
CA ILE A 100 -5.15 4.73 -13.84
C ILE A 100 -6.64 4.53 -14.13
N ARG A 101 -7.07 5.02 -15.28
CA ARG A 101 -8.45 4.97 -15.73
C ARG A 101 -8.57 4.09 -16.97
N ASP A 102 -9.57 3.26 -17.02
CA ASP A 102 -10.05 2.65 -18.26
C ASP A 102 -11.01 3.65 -18.93
N ASP A 103 -10.57 4.21 -20.05
CA ASP A 103 -11.34 5.24 -20.75
C ASP A 103 -12.56 4.66 -21.48
N ALA A 104 -12.53 3.36 -21.83
CA ALA A 104 -13.66 2.69 -22.44
C ALA A 104 -14.77 2.37 -21.40
N ALA A 105 -14.38 1.98 -20.20
CA ALA A 105 -15.30 1.74 -19.10
C ALA A 105 -15.68 3.02 -18.31
N GLU A 106 -14.98 4.12 -18.57
CA GLU A 106 -15.12 5.38 -17.84
C GLU A 106 -14.92 5.25 -16.33
N ALA A 107 -14.04 4.32 -15.87
CA ALA A 107 -13.85 3.99 -14.48
C ALA A 107 -12.37 3.96 -14.07
N TRP A 108 -12.09 4.26 -12.82
CA TRP A 108 -10.77 4.06 -12.22
C TRP A 108 -10.55 2.57 -11.99
N VAL A 109 -9.36 2.08 -12.36
CA VAL A 109 -9.06 0.64 -12.32
C VAL A 109 -7.89 0.28 -11.41
N LEU A 110 -6.96 1.24 -11.19
CA LEU A 110 -5.73 0.99 -10.45
C LEU A 110 -5.21 2.29 -9.83
N ARG A 111 -4.64 2.19 -8.64
CA ARG A 111 -3.89 3.26 -8.00
C ARG A 111 -2.41 2.89 -7.92
N VAL A 112 -1.54 3.80 -8.36
CA VAL A 112 -0.09 3.63 -8.33
C VAL A 112 0.51 4.57 -7.30
N ASN A 113 1.11 4.02 -6.27
CA ASN A 113 1.83 4.77 -5.23
C ASN A 113 3.32 4.79 -5.57
N LEU A 114 3.97 5.95 -5.38
CA LEU A 114 5.41 6.05 -5.53
C LEU A 114 6.08 5.84 -4.18
N GLU A 115 7.02 4.93 -4.14
CA GLU A 115 7.83 4.68 -2.97
C GLU A 115 9.31 4.94 -3.25
N ASP A 116 10.07 5.24 -2.22
CA ASP A 116 11.50 5.42 -2.35
C ASP A 116 12.19 4.06 -2.38
N GLY A 117 13.32 4.02 -3.04
CA GLY A 117 14.15 2.82 -3.08
C GLY A 117 15.61 3.17 -3.34
N ALA A 118 16.47 2.50 -2.60
CA ALA A 118 17.90 2.43 -2.90
C ALA A 118 18.18 1.16 -3.73
N PRO A 119 19.35 1.02 -4.38
CA PRO A 119 19.65 -0.15 -5.21
C PRO A 119 19.49 -1.50 -4.50
N ARG A 120 19.68 -1.54 -3.17
CA ARG A 120 19.63 -2.77 -2.36
C ARG A 120 18.50 -2.83 -1.35
N ALA A 121 17.71 -1.75 -1.20
CA ALA A 121 16.70 -1.68 -0.15
C ALA A 121 15.50 -0.85 -0.59
N TRP A 122 14.34 -1.26 -0.12
CA TRP A 122 13.17 -0.41 0.01
C TRP A 122 13.43 0.61 1.14
N VAL A 123 13.03 1.84 0.91
CA VAL A 123 13.17 2.96 1.87
C VAL A 123 11.81 3.56 2.09
N TYR A 124 11.42 3.75 3.35
CA TYR A 124 10.15 4.39 3.66
C TYR A 124 10.21 5.88 3.30
N ARG A 125 9.38 6.31 2.37
CA ARG A 125 9.39 7.65 1.80
C ARG A 125 9.28 8.78 2.84
N ARG A 126 8.60 8.53 3.96
CA ARG A 126 8.38 9.55 5.00
C ARG A 126 9.53 9.63 6.02
N ASP A 127 10.37 8.61 6.09
CA ASP A 127 11.52 8.59 6.98
C ASP A 127 12.55 7.56 6.49
N ALA A 128 13.62 8.04 5.87
CA ALA A 128 14.67 7.21 5.29
C ALA A 128 15.46 6.36 6.31
N ARG A 129 15.25 6.53 7.60
CA ARG A 129 15.81 5.64 8.63
C ARG A 129 15.17 4.27 8.63
N LEU A 130 13.94 4.16 8.10
CA LEU A 130 13.25 2.89 7.98
C LEU A 130 13.52 2.29 6.60
N GLN A 131 14.25 1.20 6.59
CA GLN A 131 14.65 0.47 5.40
C GLN A 131 14.46 -1.02 5.59
N LEU A 132 14.29 -1.73 4.49
CA LEU A 132 14.19 -3.18 4.46
C LEU A 132 14.81 -3.68 3.14
N PRO A 133 15.64 -4.74 3.13
CA PRO A 133 16.12 -5.33 1.89
C PRO A 133 14.97 -5.65 0.94
N TRP A 134 15.18 -5.50 -0.38
CA TRP A 134 14.11 -5.66 -1.37
C TRP A 134 13.44 -7.02 -1.32
N ASP A 135 14.20 -8.09 -1.11
CA ASP A 135 13.72 -9.47 -0.99
C ASP A 135 12.86 -9.71 0.26
N ARG A 136 12.90 -8.77 1.21
CA ARG A 136 12.05 -8.77 2.40
C ARG A 136 10.91 -7.77 2.33
N ALA A 137 11.07 -6.67 1.60
CA ALA A 137 10.04 -5.64 1.44
C ALA A 137 8.99 -6.03 0.38
N VAL A 138 9.41 -6.81 -0.63
CA VAL A 138 8.56 -7.30 -1.71
C VAL A 138 8.75 -8.81 -1.82
N LEU A 139 7.68 -9.54 -1.57
CA LEU A 139 7.63 -11.00 -1.61
C LEU A 139 7.10 -11.47 -2.94
N ASP A 140 7.51 -12.64 -3.39
CA ASP A 140 6.78 -13.34 -4.44
C ASP A 140 5.66 -14.18 -3.79
N VAL A 141 4.42 -13.88 -4.13
CA VAL A 141 3.26 -14.65 -3.66
C VAL A 141 2.52 -15.19 -4.88
N ASP A 142 2.67 -16.48 -5.14
CA ASP A 142 2.12 -17.17 -6.31
C ASP A 142 2.46 -16.47 -7.64
N GLY A 143 3.72 -16.03 -7.80
CA GLY A 143 4.23 -15.38 -9.00
C GLY A 143 3.90 -13.89 -9.13
N ILE A 144 3.26 -13.28 -8.13
CA ILE A 144 2.93 -11.83 -8.13
C ILE A 144 3.77 -11.11 -7.07
N PRO A 145 4.56 -10.07 -7.47
CA PRO A 145 5.27 -9.22 -6.53
C PRO A 145 4.29 -8.57 -5.55
N THR A 146 4.47 -8.82 -4.27
CA THR A 146 3.52 -8.43 -3.23
C THR A 146 4.26 -7.77 -2.08
N GLY A 147 3.86 -6.57 -1.71
CA GLY A 147 4.47 -5.85 -0.59
C GLY A 147 4.32 -6.61 0.73
N ALA A 148 5.43 -6.75 1.45
CA ALA A 148 5.47 -7.49 2.70
C ALA A 148 4.44 -6.95 3.70
N PRO A 149 3.72 -7.81 4.42
CA PRO A 149 2.59 -7.41 5.26
C PRO A 149 2.99 -6.43 6.37
N GLU A 150 4.16 -6.60 6.98
CA GLU A 150 4.68 -5.66 7.98
C GLU A 150 4.93 -4.27 7.40
N VAL A 151 5.35 -4.16 6.13
CA VAL A 151 5.53 -2.89 5.41
C VAL A 151 4.18 -2.23 5.17
N GLN A 152 3.19 -2.99 4.69
CA GLN A 152 1.83 -2.46 4.46
C GLN A 152 1.19 -1.96 5.76
N LEU A 153 1.40 -2.66 6.86
CA LEU A 153 0.91 -2.22 8.18
C LEU A 153 1.61 -0.95 8.67
N VAL A 154 2.89 -0.71 8.33
CA VAL A 154 3.56 0.58 8.64
C VAL A 154 2.89 1.74 7.90
N TRP A 155 2.57 1.59 6.60
CA TRP A 155 1.86 2.62 5.85
C TRP A 155 0.50 2.94 6.45
N LYS A 156 -0.27 1.92 6.84
CA LYS A 156 -1.59 2.08 7.47
C LYS A 156 -1.51 2.70 8.87
N ALA A 157 -0.44 2.46 9.60
CA ALA A 157 -0.25 2.96 10.96
C ALA A 157 -0.11 4.48 11.05
N LEU A 158 0.15 5.19 9.96
CA LEU A 158 0.27 6.66 9.95
C LEU A 158 -1.02 7.35 10.42
N ARG A 159 -2.15 6.94 9.87
CA ARG A 159 -3.50 7.45 10.21
C ARG A 159 -4.49 6.29 10.06
N PRO A 160 -4.51 5.35 10.99
CA PRO A 160 -5.32 4.15 10.87
C PRO A 160 -6.81 4.51 10.93
N ARG A 161 -7.55 3.95 9.98
CA ARG A 161 -9.00 4.02 9.89
C ARG A 161 -9.60 2.75 10.51
N PRO A 162 -10.90 2.69 10.83
CA PRO A 162 -11.51 1.48 11.38
C PRO A 162 -11.29 0.22 10.54
N GLU A 163 -11.35 0.36 9.22
CA GLU A 163 -11.08 -0.75 8.30
C GLU A 163 -9.61 -1.20 8.29
N ASP A 164 -8.68 -0.32 8.65
CA ASP A 164 -7.27 -0.66 8.78
C ASP A 164 -7.01 -1.46 10.07
N ASP A 165 -7.81 -1.27 11.12
CA ASP A 165 -7.79 -2.13 12.32
C ASP A 165 -8.20 -3.57 11.97
N VAL A 166 -9.21 -3.76 11.12
CA VAL A 166 -9.60 -5.10 10.63
C VAL A 166 -8.44 -5.76 9.89
N ASP A 167 -7.77 -5.03 9.01
CA ASP A 167 -6.58 -5.51 8.29
C ASP A 167 -5.45 -5.90 9.26
N LYS A 168 -5.14 -5.04 10.24
CA LYS A 168 -4.10 -5.29 11.25
C LYS A 168 -4.42 -6.53 12.09
N ASP A 169 -5.65 -6.66 12.57
CA ASP A 169 -6.06 -7.75 13.45
C ASP A 169 -6.06 -9.11 12.73
N ALA A 170 -6.29 -9.12 11.41
CA ALA A 170 -6.16 -10.32 10.59
C ALA A 170 -4.69 -10.70 10.33
N VAL A 171 -3.82 -9.73 10.10
CA VAL A 171 -2.44 -9.93 9.64
C VAL A 171 -1.46 -10.11 10.78
N LEU A 172 -1.51 -9.23 11.80
CA LEU A 172 -0.50 -9.17 12.86
C LEU A 172 -0.28 -10.50 13.61
N PRO A 173 -1.31 -11.31 13.91
CA PRO A 173 -1.13 -12.61 14.55
C PRO A 173 -0.42 -13.65 13.67
N ARG A 174 -0.38 -13.42 12.35
CA ARG A 174 0.20 -14.36 11.38
C ARG A 174 1.62 -13.98 10.94
N LEU A 175 2.11 -12.79 11.32
CA LEU A 175 3.49 -12.41 11.06
C LEU A 175 4.45 -13.36 11.77
N SER A 176 5.59 -13.64 11.13
CA SER A 176 6.73 -14.26 11.82
C SER A 176 7.18 -13.39 13.00
N GLU A 177 7.87 -13.97 13.96
CA GLU A 177 8.43 -13.23 15.11
C GLU A 177 9.37 -12.10 14.64
N GLU A 178 10.18 -12.36 13.61
CA GLU A 178 11.09 -11.37 13.04
C GLU A 178 10.34 -10.20 12.39
N ALA A 179 9.32 -10.48 11.55
CA ALA A 179 8.51 -9.47 10.90
C ALA A 179 7.72 -8.62 11.92
N ARG A 180 7.18 -9.28 12.95
CA ARG A 180 6.50 -8.62 14.05
C ARG A 180 7.43 -7.67 14.81
N HIS A 181 8.62 -8.13 15.23
CA HIS A 181 9.59 -7.29 15.93
C HIS A 181 10.06 -6.12 15.06
N TRP A 182 10.24 -6.35 13.74
CA TRP A 182 10.58 -5.27 12.83
C TRP A 182 9.44 -4.24 12.78
N TRP A 183 8.18 -4.66 12.61
CA TRP A 183 7.02 -3.80 12.59
C TRP A 183 6.86 -3.00 13.90
N GLU A 184 6.97 -3.65 15.07
CA GLU A 184 6.89 -3.00 16.38
C GLU A 184 7.93 -1.88 16.52
N ARG A 185 9.18 -2.14 16.16
CA ARG A 185 10.23 -1.11 16.17
C ARG A 185 9.93 0.00 15.17
N ALA A 186 9.46 -0.34 13.97
CA ALA A 186 9.12 0.62 12.94
C ALA A 186 8.05 1.59 13.42
N ILE A 187 6.90 1.11 13.93
CA ILE A 187 5.82 1.99 14.36
C ILE A 187 6.20 2.83 15.57
N LEU A 188 6.99 2.31 16.52
CA LEU A 188 7.46 3.08 17.66
C LEU A 188 8.41 4.21 17.23
N THR A 189 9.19 4.00 16.20
CA THR A 189 10.16 4.98 15.70
C THR A 189 9.52 6.01 14.79
N ILE A 190 8.68 5.56 13.85
CA ILE A 190 8.14 6.38 12.76
C ILE A 190 6.76 6.95 13.10
N HIS A 191 5.92 6.19 13.77
CA HIS A 191 4.55 6.55 14.12
C HIS A 191 4.27 6.47 15.62
N PRO A 192 5.07 7.13 16.48
CA PRO A 192 4.94 7.02 17.95
C PRO A 192 3.60 7.53 18.47
N HIS A 193 2.88 8.34 17.69
CA HIS A 193 1.56 8.88 18.05
C HIS A 193 0.38 8.11 17.44
N SER A 194 0.66 7.07 16.67
CA SER A 194 -0.38 6.18 16.16
C SER A 194 -1.09 5.44 17.29
N SER A 195 -2.39 5.22 17.19
CA SER A 195 -3.13 4.36 18.11
C SER A 195 -2.55 2.95 18.19
N TRP A 196 -1.95 2.46 17.09
CA TRP A 196 -1.30 1.15 17.03
C TRP A 196 0.00 1.06 17.81
N SER A 197 0.66 2.18 18.09
CA SER A 197 1.87 2.20 18.91
C SER A 197 1.59 2.06 20.42
N ILE A 198 0.37 2.37 20.86
CA ILE A 198 0.00 2.32 22.29
C ILE A 198 0.18 0.93 22.90
N PRO A 199 -0.43 -0.14 22.35
CA PRO A 199 -0.27 -1.49 22.92
C PRO A 199 1.16 -2.01 22.84
N VAL A 200 1.96 -1.57 21.86
CA VAL A 200 3.37 -1.95 21.76
C VAL A 200 4.22 -1.30 22.85
N ARG A 201 3.96 0.00 23.17
CA ARG A 201 4.66 0.70 24.26
C ARG A 201 4.29 0.21 25.64
N SER A 202 3.04 -0.15 25.82
CA SER A 202 2.50 -0.54 27.12
C SER A 202 1.66 -1.81 26.91
N PRO A 203 2.30 -2.95 26.74
CA PRO A 203 1.55 -4.20 26.60
C PRO A 203 0.69 -4.37 27.86
N MET A 204 -0.62 -4.36 27.68
CA MET A 204 -1.55 -4.66 28.76
C MET A 204 -1.37 -6.13 29.12
N PHE A 205 -0.70 -6.39 30.23
CA PHE A 205 -0.79 -7.71 30.85
C PHE A 205 -2.25 -7.91 31.24
N PRO A 206 -2.90 -9.04 30.86
CA PRO A 206 -4.20 -9.36 31.39
C PRO A 206 -4.12 -9.30 32.93
N ALA A 207 -5.02 -8.54 33.54
CA ALA A 207 -5.06 -8.43 34.98
C ALA A 207 -5.07 -9.85 35.56
N ARG A 208 -4.07 -10.20 36.37
CA ARG A 208 -4.03 -11.52 36.97
C ARG A 208 -5.27 -11.63 37.85
N ALA A 209 -6.03 -12.69 37.67
CA ALA A 209 -7.26 -12.97 38.44
C ALA A 209 -7.05 -12.94 39.96
N SER A 210 -5.80 -12.94 40.44
CA SER A 210 -5.41 -12.81 41.83
C SER A 210 -5.71 -11.46 42.49
N TRP A 211 -5.93 -10.39 41.70
CA TRP A 211 -6.23 -9.06 42.25
C TRP A 211 -7.64 -8.92 42.80
N ASN A 212 -8.56 -9.83 42.40
CA ASN A 212 -9.96 -9.82 42.79
C ASN A 212 -10.31 -10.92 43.84
N ARG A 213 -9.33 -11.51 44.53
CA ARG A 213 -9.65 -12.41 45.62
C ARG A 213 -10.01 -11.57 46.88
N PRO A 214 -11.25 -11.68 47.39
CA PRO A 214 -11.56 -11.08 48.68
C PRO A 214 -10.63 -11.68 49.72
N GLN A 215 -9.95 -10.83 50.46
CA GLN A 215 -9.21 -11.25 51.63
C GLN A 215 -10.24 -11.84 52.63
N ARG A 216 -10.08 -13.10 52.99
CA ARG A 216 -10.86 -13.76 54.06
C ARG A 216 -10.30 -13.34 55.42
#